data_4406543bf7b51ad12cfb5168e7e36e5f
#
_entry.id   4406543bf7b51ad12cfb5168e7e36e5f
#
_cell.length_a   1.000
_cell.length_b   1.000
_cell.length_c   1.000
_cell.angle_alpha   90.00
_cell.angle_beta   90.00
_cell.angle_gamma   90.00
#
_symmetry.space_group_name_H-M   'P 1'
#
loop_
_entity.id
_entity.type
_entity.pdbx_description
1 polymer ?
#
loop_
_entity_poly.entity_id
_entity_poly.type
_entity_poly.pdbx_seq_one_letter_code
_entity_poly.pdbx_strand_id
1 'polypeptide(L)'
;MYAQFIRNVLNDEDIVMKSAGEQYRSWCYVVDCASALLHILLKGENGVAYNIADPGSNVTIRQLAEIIADIGGRQVRMVIPDEIETKGFNVVKKSLFSLTKLKSLGWQISGDFHSKLQSTINEMKQSR
;
A
#
# COMPACT_ATOMS: atom_id res chain seq x y z
N MET A 1 -7.89 6.18 2.87
CA MET A 1 -6.93 5.92 3.96
C MET A 1 -5.49 6.13 3.50
N TYR A 2 -4.90 5.28 2.66
CA TYR A 2 -3.52 5.44 2.15
C TYR A 2 -3.24 6.83 1.56
N ALA A 3 -4.06 7.28 0.60
CA ALA A 3 -3.93 8.61 0.02
C ALA A 3 -4.09 9.74 1.05
N GLN A 4 -4.86 9.51 2.12
CA GLN A 4 -4.99 10.47 3.19
C GLN A 4 -3.70 10.58 4.02
N PHE A 5 -3.03 9.47 4.34
CA PHE A 5 -1.76 9.49 5.05
C PHE A 5 -0.69 10.27 4.27
N ILE A 6 -0.58 10.02 2.97
CA ILE A 6 0.33 10.80 2.12
C ILE A 6 -0.06 12.28 2.09
N ARG A 7 -1.35 12.59 1.97
CA ARG A 7 -1.84 13.98 1.96
C ARG A 7 -1.52 14.72 3.26
N ASN A 8 -1.68 14.06 4.41
CA ASN A 8 -1.32 14.64 5.71
C ASN A 8 0.16 15.02 5.73
N VAL A 9 1.04 14.09 5.38
CA VAL A 9 2.48 14.33 5.32
C VAL A 9 2.86 15.45 4.33
N LEU A 10 2.21 15.51 3.17
CA LEU A 10 2.41 16.58 2.19
C LEU A 10 1.92 17.95 2.67
N ASN A 11 0.99 18.00 3.62
CA ASN A 11 0.50 19.22 4.24
C ASN A 11 1.22 19.56 5.56
N ASP A 12 2.30 18.86 5.88
CA ASP A 12 3.02 19.01 7.16
C ASP A 12 2.18 18.66 8.41
N GLU A 13 1.19 17.76 8.25
CA GLU A 13 0.30 17.29 9.29
C GLU A 13 0.69 15.90 9.81
N ASP A 14 0.45 15.64 11.09
CA ASP A 14 0.58 14.29 11.66
C ASP A 14 -0.51 13.36 11.12
N ILE A 15 -0.21 12.05 11.07
CA ILE A 15 -1.17 11.04 10.67
C ILE A 15 -2.03 10.65 11.87
N VAL A 16 -3.34 10.89 11.77
CA VAL A 16 -4.30 10.51 12.81
C VAL A 16 -4.94 9.17 12.47
N MET A 17 -4.76 8.18 13.34
CA MET A 17 -5.39 6.86 13.24
C MET A 17 -6.52 6.73 14.26
N LYS A 18 -7.70 6.30 13.78
CA LYS A 18 -8.90 6.05 14.60
C LYS A 18 -9.11 4.57 14.93
N SER A 19 -8.12 3.73 14.65
CA SER A 19 -8.12 2.30 14.95
C SER A 19 -6.71 1.80 15.20
N ALA A 20 -6.55 0.64 15.81
CA ALA A 20 -5.25 0.01 16.05
C ALA A 20 -4.46 -0.29 14.76
N GLY A 21 -5.14 -0.31 13.61
CA GLY A 21 -4.53 -0.51 12.30
C GLY A 21 -3.90 -1.90 12.11
N GLU A 22 -4.43 -2.91 12.78
CA GLU A 22 -3.88 -4.28 12.77
C GLU A 22 -4.16 -5.07 11.48
N GLN A 23 -5.01 -4.52 10.60
CA GLN A 23 -5.36 -5.21 9.37
C GLN A 23 -4.15 -5.28 8.44
N TYR A 24 -3.78 -6.49 8.05
CA TYR A 24 -2.77 -6.78 7.03
C TYR A 24 -3.33 -6.58 5.63
N ARG A 25 -2.57 -5.89 4.78
CA ARG A 25 -2.92 -5.64 3.36
C ARG A 25 -1.70 -5.84 2.48
N SER A 26 -1.95 -6.28 1.25
CA SER A 26 -0.97 -6.24 0.16
C SER A 26 -1.14 -4.95 -0.62
N TRP A 27 -0.04 -4.29 -0.90
CA TRP A 27 0.01 -3.10 -1.74
C TRP A 27 0.77 -3.42 -3.03
N CYS A 28 0.61 -2.61 -4.04
CA CYS A 28 1.38 -2.72 -5.27
C CYS A 28 1.73 -1.33 -5.77
N TYR A 29 2.99 -1.12 -6.09
CA TYR A 29 3.43 0.13 -6.71
C TYR A 29 2.91 0.20 -8.14
N VAL A 30 2.47 1.38 -8.57
CA VAL A 30 1.80 1.54 -9.87
C VAL A 30 2.64 1.11 -11.06
N VAL A 31 3.96 1.35 -11.01
CA VAL A 31 4.89 0.94 -12.07
C VAL A 31 5.02 -0.59 -12.13
N ASP A 32 5.11 -1.25 -10.96
CA ASP A 32 5.12 -2.72 -10.89
C ASP A 32 3.80 -3.31 -11.39
N CYS A 33 2.68 -2.67 -11.06
CA CYS A 33 1.37 -3.08 -11.55
C CYS A 33 1.29 -2.97 -13.09
N ALA A 34 1.73 -1.85 -13.66
CA ALA A 34 1.78 -1.68 -15.11
C ALA A 34 2.69 -2.70 -15.80
N SER A 35 3.87 -2.94 -15.23
CA SER A 35 4.80 -3.98 -15.70
C SER A 35 4.18 -5.38 -15.64
N ALA A 36 3.47 -5.70 -14.56
CA ALA A 36 2.77 -6.98 -14.42
C ALA A 36 1.68 -7.15 -15.48
N LEU A 37 0.89 -6.12 -15.76
CA LEU A 37 -0.13 -6.14 -16.80
C LEU A 37 0.47 -6.42 -18.19
N LEU A 38 1.62 -5.79 -18.52
CA LEU A 38 2.33 -6.05 -19.77
C LEU A 38 2.86 -7.50 -19.85
N HIS A 39 3.38 -8.05 -18.75
CA HIS A 39 3.79 -9.44 -18.70
C HIS A 39 2.62 -10.40 -18.94
N ILE A 40 1.48 -10.15 -18.31
CA ILE A 40 0.25 -10.94 -18.49
C ILE A 40 -0.23 -10.83 -19.94
N LEU A 41 -0.23 -9.64 -20.52
CA LEU A 41 -0.63 -9.43 -21.91
C LEU A 41 0.23 -10.23 -22.91
N LEU A 42 1.55 -10.27 -22.68
CA LEU A 42 2.51 -10.88 -23.61
C LEU A 42 2.73 -12.37 -23.37
N LYS A 43 2.58 -12.86 -22.15
CA LYS A 43 2.96 -14.22 -21.74
C LYS A 43 1.87 -14.98 -20.98
N GLY A 44 0.78 -14.31 -20.63
CA GLY A 44 -0.32 -14.94 -19.88
C GLY A 44 -1.10 -15.93 -20.73
N GLU A 45 -1.70 -16.89 -20.06
CA GLU A 45 -2.59 -17.87 -20.68
C GLU A 45 -4.03 -17.35 -20.74
N ASN A 46 -4.72 -17.61 -21.83
CA ASN A 46 -6.11 -17.21 -22.00
C ASN A 46 -7.02 -17.82 -20.94
N GLY A 47 -7.88 -17.01 -20.34
CA GLY A 47 -8.84 -17.46 -19.33
C GLY A 47 -8.24 -17.68 -17.94
N VAL A 48 -6.94 -17.40 -17.73
CA VAL A 48 -6.28 -17.52 -16.42
C VAL A 48 -6.26 -16.20 -15.68
N ALA A 49 -6.67 -16.21 -14.41
CA ALA A 49 -6.58 -15.06 -13.52
C ALA A 49 -5.21 -15.00 -12.82
N TYR A 50 -4.62 -13.81 -12.80
CA TYR A 50 -3.34 -13.52 -12.16
C TYR A 50 -3.52 -12.47 -11.07
N ASN A 51 -3.05 -12.76 -9.85
CA ASN A 51 -2.96 -11.75 -8.80
C ASN A 51 -1.74 -10.87 -9.03
N ILE A 52 -1.91 -9.56 -8.81
CA ILE A 52 -0.82 -8.58 -8.82
C ILE A 52 -0.70 -8.01 -7.41
N ALA A 53 0.45 -8.19 -6.78
CA ALA A 53 0.76 -7.64 -5.46
C ALA A 53 2.29 -7.59 -5.28
N ASP A 54 2.74 -6.96 -4.22
CA ASP A 54 4.14 -6.96 -3.79
C ASP A 54 4.23 -7.63 -2.41
N PRO A 55 4.82 -8.84 -2.28
CA PRO A 55 4.98 -9.49 -0.98
C PRO A 55 5.80 -8.67 0.02
N GLY A 56 6.74 -7.83 -0.46
CA GLY A 56 7.51 -6.91 0.37
C GLY A 56 6.68 -5.76 0.94
N SER A 57 5.49 -5.52 0.39
CA SER A 57 4.54 -4.51 0.84
C SER A 57 3.41 -5.07 1.72
N ASN A 58 3.52 -6.31 2.17
CA ASN A 58 2.58 -6.92 3.09
C ASN A 58 2.77 -6.33 4.49
N VAL A 59 2.08 -5.26 4.78
CA VAL A 59 2.18 -4.52 6.04
C VAL A 59 0.80 -4.27 6.66
N THR A 60 0.77 -4.03 7.97
CA THR A 60 -0.44 -3.55 8.62
C THR A 60 -0.70 -2.09 8.24
N ILE A 61 -1.94 -1.65 8.41
CA ILE A 61 -2.31 -0.24 8.23
C ILE A 61 -1.45 0.66 9.13
N ARG A 62 -1.16 0.21 10.35
CA ARG A 62 -0.32 0.92 11.31
C ARG A 62 1.12 1.05 10.81
N GLN A 63 1.73 -0.06 10.38
CA GLN A 63 3.08 -0.04 9.82
C GLN A 63 3.17 0.87 8.59
N LEU A 64 2.16 0.85 7.72
CA LEU A 64 2.08 1.75 6.58
C LEU A 64 2.06 3.23 7.01
N ALA A 65 1.25 3.57 8.02
CA ALA A 65 1.19 4.93 8.55
C ALA A 65 2.53 5.37 9.15
N GLU A 66 3.19 4.49 9.90
CA GLU A 66 4.50 4.73 10.51
C GLU A 66 5.59 4.98 9.44
N ILE A 67 5.63 4.17 8.37
CA ILE A 67 6.59 4.35 7.25
C ILE A 67 6.34 5.69 6.55
N ILE A 68 5.09 6.04 6.26
CA ILE A 68 4.75 7.31 5.58
C ILE A 68 5.08 8.51 6.48
N ALA A 69 4.80 8.42 7.78
CA ALA A 69 5.11 9.46 8.74
C ALA A 69 6.62 9.68 8.85
N ASP A 70 7.40 8.59 8.92
CA ASP A 70 8.88 8.65 8.98
C ASP A 70 9.45 9.35 7.73
N ILE A 71 9.02 8.96 6.54
CA ILE A 71 9.41 9.59 5.27
C ILE A 71 9.13 11.11 5.27
N GLY A 72 8.01 11.52 5.87
CA GLY A 72 7.62 12.93 5.91
C GLY A 72 8.11 13.70 7.14
N GLY A 73 8.82 13.06 8.06
CA GLY A 73 9.24 13.68 9.32
C GLY A 73 8.06 14.06 10.21
N ARG A 74 6.99 13.24 10.19
CA ARG A 74 5.75 13.43 10.98
C ARG A 74 5.56 12.29 11.96
N GLN A 75 4.52 12.39 12.79
CA GLN A 75 4.18 11.37 13.78
C GLN A 75 2.83 10.72 13.49
N VAL A 76 2.66 9.50 14.00
CA VAL A 76 1.36 8.82 14.01
C VAL A 76 0.72 9.04 15.38
N ARG A 77 -0.48 9.63 15.39
CA ARG A 77 -1.27 9.83 16.60
C ARG A 77 -2.47 8.89 16.61
N MET A 78 -2.66 8.19 17.71
CA MET A 78 -3.82 7.34 17.93
C MET A 78 -4.92 8.15 18.62
N VAL A 79 -6.12 8.14 18.04
CA VAL A 79 -7.31 8.74 18.64
C VAL A 79 -8.32 7.62 18.89
N ILE A 80 -8.87 7.58 20.10
CA ILE A 80 -9.91 6.59 20.44
C ILE A 80 -11.16 6.92 19.61
N PRO A 81 -11.63 5.98 18.76
CA PRO A 81 -12.81 6.22 17.93
C PRO A 81 -14.10 6.19 18.76
N ASP A 82 -15.09 6.97 18.36
CA ASP A 82 -16.44 6.89 18.90
C ASP A 82 -17.09 5.54 18.54
N GLU A 83 -18.09 5.10 19.34
CA GLU A 83 -18.82 3.83 19.14
C GLU A 83 -19.47 3.73 17.74
N ILE A 84 -19.84 4.85 17.13
CA ILE A 84 -20.43 4.92 15.79
C ILE A 84 -19.36 4.64 14.72
N GLU A 85 -18.16 5.14 14.90
CA GLU A 85 -17.02 4.98 13.96
C GLU A 85 -16.52 3.52 13.93
N THR A 86 -16.55 2.81 15.06
CA THR A 86 -16.13 1.39 15.13
C THR A 86 -17.01 0.47 14.30
N LYS A 87 -18.29 0.77 14.10
CA LYS A 87 -19.22 -0.03 13.27
C LYS A 87 -18.87 -0.04 11.77
N GLY A 88 -18.10 0.95 11.30
CA GLY A 88 -17.66 1.05 9.90
C GLY A 88 -16.32 0.35 9.61
N PHE A 89 -15.67 -0.25 10.58
CA PHE A 89 -14.37 -0.87 10.38
C PHE A 89 -14.47 -2.20 9.64
N ASN A 90 -13.56 -2.39 8.66
CA ASN A 90 -13.49 -3.63 7.93
C ASN A 90 -13.03 -4.78 8.83
N VAL A 91 -13.86 -5.81 8.95
CA VAL A 91 -13.62 -6.99 9.80
C VAL A 91 -12.52 -7.90 9.24
N VAL A 92 -12.17 -7.78 7.96
CA VAL A 92 -11.14 -8.61 7.33
C VAL A 92 -9.77 -8.25 7.88
N LYS A 93 -9.22 -9.13 8.74
CA LYS A 93 -7.92 -8.94 9.40
C LYS A 93 -6.74 -9.12 8.45
N LYS A 94 -6.84 -10.02 7.47
CA LYS A 94 -5.74 -10.35 6.57
C LYS A 94 -6.25 -10.52 5.14
N SER A 95 -5.66 -9.76 4.21
CA SER A 95 -5.91 -9.87 2.77
C SER A 95 -4.56 -9.83 2.05
N LEU A 96 -4.04 -11.01 1.75
CA LEU A 96 -2.76 -11.20 1.06
C LEU A 96 -2.99 -12.04 -0.19
N PHE A 97 -2.17 -11.82 -1.22
CA PHE A 97 -2.30 -12.47 -2.51
C PHE A 97 -1.09 -13.34 -2.82
N SER A 98 -1.34 -14.52 -3.39
CA SER A 98 -0.30 -15.37 -3.95
C SER A 98 0.09 -14.89 -5.34
N LEU A 99 1.39 -14.78 -5.58
CA LEU A 99 1.98 -14.37 -6.85
C LEU A 99 2.55 -15.54 -7.67
N THR A 100 2.33 -16.76 -7.26
CA THR A 100 2.94 -17.95 -7.89
C THR A 100 2.75 -17.96 -9.40
N LYS A 101 1.52 -17.73 -9.87
CA LYS A 101 1.20 -17.70 -11.32
C LYS A 101 1.90 -16.55 -12.04
N LEU A 102 1.93 -15.35 -11.47
CA LEU A 102 2.56 -14.20 -12.10
C LEU A 102 4.08 -14.35 -12.17
N LYS A 103 4.70 -14.88 -11.12
CA LYS A 103 6.13 -15.18 -11.10
C LYS A 103 6.52 -16.24 -12.13
N SER A 104 5.67 -17.23 -12.42
CA SER A 104 5.93 -18.25 -13.45
C SER A 104 6.01 -17.66 -14.86
N LEU A 105 5.45 -16.45 -15.10
CA LEU A 105 5.61 -15.71 -16.35
C LEU A 105 6.95 -14.94 -16.43
N GLY A 106 7.80 -14.99 -15.39
CA GLY A 106 9.08 -14.28 -15.32
C GLY A 106 8.98 -12.85 -14.81
N TRP A 107 7.82 -12.43 -14.31
CA TRP A 107 7.67 -11.09 -13.71
C TRP A 107 8.37 -11.00 -12.36
N GLN A 108 9.02 -9.85 -12.12
CA GLN A 108 9.71 -9.55 -10.88
C GLN A 108 9.34 -8.15 -10.39
N ILE A 109 9.34 -7.97 -9.07
CA ILE A 109 9.10 -6.70 -8.42
C ILE A 109 10.37 -5.83 -8.50
N SER A 110 10.20 -4.54 -8.74
CA SER A 110 11.27 -3.57 -8.72
C SER A 110 11.49 -3.02 -7.30
N GLY A 111 12.73 -2.91 -6.86
CA GLY A 111 13.11 -2.20 -5.62
C GLY A 111 12.38 -2.64 -4.34
N ASP A 112 12.55 -1.88 -3.27
CA ASP A 112 11.91 -2.11 -1.97
C ASP A 112 10.70 -1.19 -1.74
N PHE A 113 9.85 -1.57 -0.79
CA PHE A 113 8.59 -0.86 -0.52
C PHE A 113 8.79 0.57 0.00
N HIS A 114 9.80 0.79 0.85
CA HIS A 114 10.11 2.12 1.40
C HIS A 114 10.52 3.10 0.29
N SER A 115 11.43 2.69 -0.59
CA SER A 115 11.87 3.50 -1.74
C SER A 115 10.73 3.85 -2.69
N LYS A 116 9.79 2.94 -2.91
CA LYS A 116 8.58 3.17 -3.72
C LYS A 116 7.65 4.21 -3.10
N LEU A 117 7.46 4.14 -1.78
CA LEU A 117 6.69 5.15 -1.03
C LEU A 117 7.36 6.52 -1.08
N GLN A 118 8.67 6.57 -0.88
CA GLN A 118 9.46 7.79 -0.98
C GLN A 118 9.33 8.43 -2.37
N SER A 119 9.47 7.63 -3.44
CA SER A 119 9.28 8.10 -4.82
C SER A 119 7.86 8.65 -5.04
N THR A 120 6.84 7.94 -4.58
CA THR A 120 5.44 8.39 -4.68
C THR A 120 5.24 9.75 -4.00
N ILE A 121 5.76 9.92 -2.78
CA ILE A 121 5.65 11.17 -2.03
C ILE A 121 6.40 12.31 -2.73
N ASN A 122 7.60 12.04 -3.27
CA ASN A 122 8.39 13.02 -3.99
C ASN A 122 7.68 13.50 -5.27
N GLU A 123 7.15 12.58 -6.09
CA GLU A 123 6.37 12.92 -7.29
C GLU A 123 5.14 13.77 -6.95
N MET A 124 4.42 13.42 -5.88
CA MET A 124 3.26 14.20 -5.44
C MET A 124 3.64 15.58 -4.91
N LYS A 125 4.85 15.76 -4.37
CA LYS A 125 5.37 17.09 -3.98
C LYS A 125 5.65 17.98 -5.20
N GLN A 126 6.21 17.39 -6.26
CA GLN A 126 6.56 18.13 -7.49
C GLN A 126 5.32 18.52 -8.31
N SER A 127 4.23 17.77 -8.17
CA SER A 127 2.97 18.01 -8.90
C SER A 127 2.08 19.08 -8.26
N ARG A 128 2.53 19.70 -7.16
CA ARG A 128 1.84 20.81 -6.46
C ARG A 128 2.43 22.15 -6.84
#